data_905aa8ae9223f9654ad482785d840f15
#
_entry.id   905aa8ae9223f9654ad482785d840f15
#
_cell.length_a   1.000
_cell.length_b   1.000
_cell.length_c   1.000
_cell.angle_alpha   90.00
_cell.angle_beta   90.00
_cell.angle_gamma   90.00
#
_symmetry.space_group_name_H-M   'P 1'
#
loop_
_entity.id
_entity.type
_entity.pdbx_description
1 polymer ?
#
loop_
_entity_poly.entity_id
_entity_poly.type
_entity_poly.pdbx_seq_one_letter_code
_entity_poly.pdbx_strand_id
1 'polypeptide(L)'
;INAYYSKGCDSKDLFDSLNIYKDNEYLQHLNKYNVIYLDMQSFKADLANGKSYLDDINQSVIPELKAQFSECFDSDNTSSSLPEVILDIYKKTHEQFIFIIDEWDYVFRTFPNDSMLLEEYIEFLRQIFKAEPNSQAVMLAYITGILPIKKYKTESALNNFKEYTMLNPGVLSQYF
;
A
#
# COMPACT_ATOMS: atom_id res chain seq x y z
N ILE A 1 -4.92 10.55 -6.06
CA ILE A 1 -5.30 9.93 -4.76
C ILE A 1 -4.23 10.25 -3.71
N ASN A 2 -2.93 9.95 -3.97
CA ASN A 2 -1.86 10.22 -3.03
C ASN A 2 -1.87 11.68 -2.55
N ALA A 3 -1.79 12.66 -3.46
CA ALA A 3 -1.81 14.08 -3.10
C ALA A 3 -3.05 14.51 -2.29
N TYR A 4 -4.19 13.84 -2.49
CA TYR A 4 -5.42 14.13 -1.76
C TYR A 4 -5.34 13.71 -0.29
N TYR A 5 -4.86 12.49 -0.03
CA TYR A 5 -4.88 11.95 1.32
C TYR A 5 -3.65 12.30 2.15
N SER A 6 -2.48 12.55 1.52
CA SER A 6 -1.20 12.64 2.24
C SER A 6 -1.14 13.80 3.22
N LYS A 7 -0.91 13.46 4.49
CA LYS A 7 -0.62 14.38 5.58
C LYS A 7 0.69 15.14 5.28
N GLY A 8 0.68 16.45 5.50
CA GLY A 8 1.83 17.30 5.19
C GLY A 8 1.87 17.83 3.76
N CYS A 9 0.99 17.37 2.87
CA CYS A 9 0.77 18.04 1.58
C CYS A 9 -0.14 19.26 1.75
N ASP A 10 0.06 20.26 0.89
CA ASP A 10 -0.88 21.35 0.66
C ASP A 10 -1.36 21.25 -0.79
N SER A 11 -2.41 20.48 -0.98
CA SER A 11 -2.89 20.11 -2.32
C SER A 11 -4.30 20.62 -2.62
N LYS A 12 -4.86 21.49 -1.77
CA LYS A 12 -6.23 21.95 -1.90
C LYS A 12 -6.52 22.52 -3.30
N ASP A 13 -5.64 23.37 -3.81
CA ASP A 13 -5.81 24.04 -5.10
C ASP A 13 -5.88 23.05 -6.29
N LEU A 14 -5.31 21.85 -6.14
CA LEU A 14 -5.39 20.81 -7.17
C LEU A 14 -6.80 20.23 -7.33
N PHE A 15 -7.64 20.33 -6.31
CA PHE A 15 -8.94 19.66 -6.25
C PHE A 15 -10.13 20.63 -6.27
N ASP A 16 -9.93 21.91 -6.01
CA ASP A 16 -11.00 22.92 -5.91
C ASP A 16 -11.83 23.05 -7.21
N SER A 17 -11.25 22.72 -8.36
CA SER A 17 -11.95 22.72 -9.65
C SER A 17 -12.60 21.39 -10.02
N LEU A 18 -12.39 20.35 -9.23
CA LEU A 18 -12.86 19.00 -9.51
C LEU A 18 -14.20 18.71 -8.82
N ASN A 19 -14.92 17.71 -9.32
CA ASN A 19 -16.22 17.34 -8.77
C ASN A 19 -16.18 16.93 -7.29
N ILE A 20 -15.06 16.40 -6.81
CA ILE A 20 -14.87 16.01 -5.41
C ILE A 20 -15.04 17.21 -4.46
N TYR A 21 -14.73 18.44 -4.89
CA TYR A 21 -14.90 19.66 -4.10
C TYR A 21 -16.36 19.89 -3.67
N LYS A 22 -17.31 19.33 -4.40
CA LYS A 22 -18.75 19.43 -4.12
C LYS A 22 -19.21 18.45 -3.04
N ASP A 23 -18.37 17.49 -2.67
CA ASP A 23 -18.67 16.52 -1.63
C ASP A 23 -18.54 17.16 -0.26
N ASN A 24 -19.55 16.95 0.60
CA ASN A 24 -19.58 17.53 1.95
C ASN A 24 -18.45 17.01 2.85
N GLU A 25 -17.91 15.83 2.55
CA GLU A 25 -16.83 15.22 3.31
C GLU A 25 -15.44 15.54 2.75
N TYR A 26 -15.37 16.28 1.62
CA TYR A 26 -14.11 16.59 0.93
C TYR A 26 -13.01 17.08 1.86
N LEU A 27 -13.28 18.10 2.68
CA LEU A 27 -12.27 18.68 3.59
C LEU A 27 -11.96 17.80 4.81
N GLN A 28 -12.81 16.82 5.12
CA GLN A 28 -12.57 15.91 6.24
C GLN A 28 -11.42 14.96 5.94
N HIS A 29 -11.19 14.67 4.65
CA HIS A 29 -10.21 13.69 4.21
C HIS A 29 -8.98 14.31 3.53
N LEU A 30 -9.07 15.57 3.07
CA LEU A 30 -7.99 16.24 2.37
C LEU A 30 -6.76 16.41 3.27
N ASN A 31 -5.64 15.82 2.89
CA ASN A 31 -4.33 15.92 3.56
C ASN A 31 -4.35 15.51 5.05
N LYS A 32 -5.04 14.44 5.40
CA LYS A 32 -5.24 14.02 6.80
C LYS A 32 -4.53 12.71 7.19
N TYR A 33 -4.03 11.95 6.22
CA TYR A 33 -3.62 10.57 6.48
C TYR A 33 -2.14 10.33 6.19
N ASN A 34 -1.58 9.34 6.87
CA ASN A 34 -0.29 8.78 6.50
C ASN A 34 -0.50 7.87 5.29
N VAL A 35 0.13 8.17 4.16
CA VAL A 35 -0.03 7.42 2.92
C VAL A 35 1.28 6.73 2.58
N ILE A 36 1.20 5.42 2.33
CA ILE A 36 2.29 4.63 1.75
C ILE A 36 1.93 4.36 0.29
N TYR A 37 2.70 4.96 -0.62
CA TYR A 37 2.54 4.77 -2.06
C TYR A 37 3.62 3.83 -2.58
N LEU A 38 3.22 2.74 -3.21
CA LEU A 38 4.09 1.74 -3.80
C LEU A 38 3.76 1.62 -5.30
N ASP A 39 4.64 2.12 -6.16
CA ASP A 39 4.66 1.77 -7.58
C ASP A 39 5.50 0.51 -7.75
N MET A 40 4.84 -0.62 -7.98
CA MET A 40 5.51 -1.91 -8.02
C MET A 40 6.50 -2.05 -9.18
N GLN A 41 6.42 -1.22 -10.21
CA GLN A 41 7.40 -1.22 -11.30
C GLN A 41 8.72 -0.54 -10.92
N SER A 42 8.72 0.30 -9.91
CA SER A 42 9.91 1.05 -9.49
C SER A 42 10.91 0.19 -8.73
N PHE A 43 10.48 -0.93 -8.13
CA PHE A 43 11.34 -1.82 -7.35
C PHE A 43 12.02 -2.88 -8.21
N LYS A 44 13.21 -3.31 -7.77
CA LYS A 44 14.06 -4.25 -8.51
C LYS A 44 14.65 -5.30 -7.59
N ALA A 45 14.68 -6.55 -8.06
CA ALA A 45 15.53 -7.56 -7.46
C ALA A 45 16.97 -7.42 -8.00
N ASP A 46 17.94 -7.54 -7.11
CA ASP A 46 19.36 -7.67 -7.48
C ASP A 46 19.89 -9.00 -6.92
N LEU A 47 19.48 -10.08 -7.56
CA LEU A 47 19.81 -11.45 -7.13
C LEU A 47 21.32 -11.73 -7.18
N ALA A 48 22.08 -11.02 -8.03
CA ALA A 48 23.53 -11.14 -8.09
C ALA A 48 24.19 -10.67 -6.78
N ASN A 49 23.59 -9.71 -6.10
CA ASN A 49 24.02 -9.19 -4.80
C ASN A 49 23.16 -9.72 -3.63
N GLY A 50 22.34 -10.75 -3.86
CA GLY A 50 21.51 -11.37 -2.81
C GLY A 50 20.34 -10.49 -2.34
N LYS A 51 19.93 -9.49 -3.12
CA LYS A 51 18.83 -8.58 -2.80
C LYS A 51 17.55 -9.07 -3.46
N SER A 52 16.57 -9.45 -2.67
CA SER A 52 15.23 -9.81 -3.16
C SER A 52 14.43 -8.57 -3.59
N TYR A 53 13.34 -8.79 -4.29
CA TYR A 53 12.41 -7.73 -4.66
C TYR A 53 11.78 -7.06 -3.42
N LEU A 54 11.45 -7.86 -2.40
CA LEU A 54 10.90 -7.34 -1.14
C LEU A 54 11.94 -6.57 -0.31
N ASP A 55 13.22 -6.95 -0.40
CA ASP A 55 14.30 -6.17 0.22
C ASP A 55 14.38 -4.76 -0.35
N ASP A 56 14.16 -4.60 -1.66
CA ASP A 56 14.17 -3.27 -2.29
C ASP A 56 13.00 -2.41 -1.81
N ILE A 57 11.81 -2.98 -1.67
CA ILE A 57 10.66 -2.29 -1.05
C ILE A 57 11.00 -1.85 0.36
N ASN A 58 11.50 -2.76 1.19
CA ASN A 58 11.83 -2.47 2.59
C ASN A 58 12.91 -1.40 2.71
N GLN A 59 13.99 -1.49 1.92
CA GLN A 59 15.09 -0.52 1.93
C GLN A 59 14.67 0.86 1.42
N SER A 60 13.66 0.94 0.57
CA SER A 60 13.15 2.21 0.05
C SER A 60 12.20 2.89 1.02
N VAL A 61 11.33 2.14 1.69
CA VAL A 61 10.20 2.70 2.46
C VAL A 61 10.51 2.82 3.95
N ILE A 62 11.17 1.82 4.54
CA ILE A 62 11.38 1.77 6.00
C ILE A 62 12.19 2.95 6.53
N PRO A 63 13.30 3.40 5.88
CA PRO A 63 14.05 4.55 6.38
C PRO A 63 13.23 5.82 6.48
N GLU A 64 12.36 6.08 5.52
CA GLU A 64 11.47 7.24 5.53
C GLU A 64 10.46 7.17 6.67
N LEU A 65 9.83 5.99 6.87
CA LEU A 65 8.91 5.78 7.99
C LEU A 65 9.60 5.94 9.34
N LYS A 66 10.79 5.35 9.51
CA LYS A 66 11.57 5.48 10.75
C LYS A 66 12.04 6.91 11.01
N ALA A 67 12.31 7.69 9.98
CA ALA A 67 12.64 9.11 10.12
C ALA A 67 11.41 9.95 10.52
N GLN A 68 10.26 9.68 9.89
CA GLN A 68 9.00 10.39 10.17
C GLN A 68 8.45 10.09 11.57
N PHE A 69 8.62 8.87 12.05
CA PHE A 69 8.12 8.38 13.34
C PHE A 69 9.27 7.99 14.28
N SER A 70 10.32 8.81 14.33
CA SER A 70 11.55 8.48 15.05
C SER A 70 11.32 8.17 16.54
N GLU A 71 10.32 8.78 17.17
CA GLU A 71 9.90 8.52 18.55
C GLU A 71 9.31 7.11 18.75
N CYS A 72 8.95 6.43 17.67
CA CYS A 72 8.46 5.05 17.73
C CYS A 72 9.57 4.01 17.73
N PHE A 73 10.83 4.39 17.53
CA PHE A 73 11.93 3.45 17.38
C PHE A 73 13.06 3.79 18.33
N ASP A 74 13.39 2.86 19.22
CA ASP A 74 14.57 2.92 20.08
C ASP A 74 15.72 2.09 19.49
N SER A 75 16.90 2.12 20.14
CA SER A 75 18.10 1.40 19.71
C SER A 75 17.91 -0.11 19.66
N ASP A 76 16.93 -0.65 20.37
CA ASP A 76 16.68 -2.08 20.49
C ASP A 76 15.63 -2.58 19.50
N ASN A 77 15.04 -1.67 18.72
CA ASN A 77 14.05 -2.02 17.70
C ASN A 77 14.71 -2.75 16.52
N THR A 78 14.31 -4.01 16.32
CA THR A 78 14.84 -4.91 15.29
C THR A 78 13.92 -5.04 14.07
N SER A 79 12.80 -4.31 14.01
CA SER A 79 11.85 -4.40 12.89
C SER A 79 12.50 -4.05 11.57
N SER A 80 12.47 -4.99 10.64
CA SER A 80 13.18 -4.96 9.36
C SER A 80 12.27 -5.13 8.14
N SER A 81 11.00 -5.47 8.36
CA SER A 81 10.00 -5.57 7.30
C SER A 81 8.95 -4.47 7.40
N LEU A 82 8.41 -4.06 6.27
CA LEU A 82 7.36 -3.02 6.24
C LEU A 82 6.14 -3.39 7.11
N PRO A 83 5.62 -4.62 7.10
CA PRO A 83 4.52 -5.01 8.00
C PRO A 83 4.85 -4.83 9.49
N GLU A 84 6.08 -5.15 9.92
CA GLU A 84 6.50 -4.97 11.32
C GLU A 84 6.59 -3.49 11.69
N VAL A 85 7.20 -2.69 10.82
CA VAL A 85 7.40 -1.25 11.06
C VAL A 85 6.07 -0.51 11.19
N ILE A 86 5.11 -0.75 10.29
CA ILE A 86 3.78 -0.11 10.40
C ILE A 86 3.02 -0.55 11.65
N LEU A 87 3.18 -1.82 12.07
CA LEU A 87 2.58 -2.31 13.30
C LEU A 87 3.18 -1.65 14.54
N ASP A 88 4.50 -1.46 14.58
CA ASP A 88 5.18 -0.79 15.71
C ASP A 88 4.73 0.67 15.83
N ILE A 89 4.62 1.38 14.71
CA ILE A 89 4.07 2.73 14.69
C ILE A 89 2.64 2.72 15.22
N TYR A 90 1.79 1.85 14.68
CA TYR A 90 0.39 1.76 15.10
C TYR A 90 0.23 1.46 16.60
N LYS A 91 1.01 0.52 17.15
CA LYS A 91 0.97 0.20 18.58
C LYS A 91 1.30 1.38 19.49
N LYS A 92 2.20 2.26 19.05
CA LYS A 92 2.65 3.42 19.84
C LYS A 92 1.78 4.66 19.64
N THR A 93 1.28 4.88 18.41
CA THR A 93 0.59 6.12 18.03
C THR A 93 -0.92 5.97 17.81
N HIS A 94 -1.39 4.75 17.55
CA HIS A 94 -2.71 4.44 17.02
C HIS A 94 -3.02 5.12 15.66
N GLU A 95 -2.01 5.68 14.98
CA GLU A 95 -2.16 6.22 13.63
C GLU A 95 -2.18 5.08 12.62
N GLN A 96 -3.16 5.14 11.71
CA GLN A 96 -3.32 4.16 10.63
C GLN A 96 -2.80 4.70 9.30
N PHE A 97 -2.56 3.77 8.38
CA PHE A 97 -2.02 4.06 7.06
C PHE A 97 -3.05 3.82 5.96
N ILE A 98 -3.01 4.67 4.93
CA ILE A 98 -3.62 4.40 3.63
C ILE A 98 -2.54 3.84 2.71
N PHE A 99 -2.79 2.66 2.15
CA PHE A 99 -1.93 2.08 1.12
C PHE A 99 -2.47 2.39 -0.27
N ILE A 100 -1.60 2.86 -1.13
CA ILE A 100 -1.86 3.01 -2.57
C ILE A 100 -0.81 2.16 -3.29
N ILE A 101 -1.24 1.07 -3.92
CA ILE A 101 -0.35 0.18 -4.66
C ILE A 101 -0.71 0.26 -6.14
N ASP A 102 0.22 0.76 -6.92
CA ASP A 102 0.08 0.82 -8.38
C ASP A 102 0.79 -0.36 -9.03
N GLU A 103 0.17 -0.92 -10.08
CA GLU A 103 0.70 -2.08 -10.80
C GLU A 103 0.97 -3.31 -9.88
N TRP A 104 0.05 -3.58 -8.93
CA TRP A 104 0.20 -4.66 -7.96
C TRP A 104 0.58 -6.01 -8.58
N ASP A 105 0.15 -6.23 -9.82
CA ASP A 105 0.37 -7.46 -10.57
C ASP A 105 1.69 -7.49 -11.36
N TYR A 106 2.51 -6.45 -11.26
CA TYR A 106 3.80 -6.35 -11.95
C TYR A 106 4.70 -7.57 -11.68
N VAL A 107 4.77 -8.01 -10.42
CA VAL A 107 5.60 -9.16 -10.01
C VAL A 107 5.17 -10.43 -10.76
N PHE A 108 3.86 -10.68 -10.86
CA PHE A 108 3.32 -11.85 -11.57
C PHE A 108 3.55 -11.81 -13.07
N ARG A 109 3.53 -10.61 -13.67
CA ARG A 109 3.76 -10.45 -15.11
C ARG A 109 5.24 -10.53 -15.47
N THR A 110 6.09 -10.05 -14.58
CA THR A 110 7.53 -9.93 -14.85
C THR A 110 8.29 -11.20 -14.48
N PHE A 111 7.89 -11.86 -13.39
CA PHE A 111 8.56 -13.05 -12.86
C PHE A 111 7.64 -14.29 -12.81
N PRO A 112 6.94 -14.65 -13.89
CA PRO A 112 5.88 -15.67 -13.85
C PRO A 112 6.38 -17.08 -13.50
N ASN A 113 7.68 -17.35 -13.62
CA ASN A 113 8.30 -18.63 -13.35
C ASN A 113 9.06 -18.68 -12.00
N ASP A 114 9.12 -17.59 -11.28
CA ASP A 114 9.75 -17.52 -9.95
C ASP A 114 8.70 -17.76 -8.86
N SER A 115 8.40 -19.03 -8.62
CA SER A 115 7.36 -19.41 -7.66
C SER A 115 7.68 -18.95 -6.24
N MET A 116 8.97 -18.90 -5.85
CA MET A 116 9.39 -18.47 -4.53
C MET A 116 9.09 -16.98 -4.33
N LEU A 117 9.52 -16.14 -5.27
CA LEU A 117 9.20 -14.71 -5.23
C LEU A 117 7.70 -14.44 -5.22
N LEU A 118 6.92 -15.18 -6.03
CA LEU A 118 5.47 -15.01 -6.09
C LEU A 118 4.80 -15.37 -4.77
N GLU A 119 5.23 -16.44 -4.11
CA GLU A 119 4.73 -16.84 -2.79
C GLU A 119 5.10 -15.82 -1.71
N GLU A 120 6.35 -15.35 -1.69
CA GLU A 120 6.81 -14.29 -0.77
C GLU A 120 6.02 -13.00 -0.95
N TYR A 121 5.76 -12.60 -2.19
CA TYR A 121 4.99 -11.40 -2.49
C TYR A 121 3.53 -11.51 -2.04
N ILE A 122 2.89 -12.65 -2.29
CA ILE A 122 1.53 -12.92 -1.79
C ILE A 122 1.49 -12.87 -0.26
N GLU A 123 2.49 -13.48 0.39
CA GLU A 123 2.59 -13.48 1.85
C GLU A 123 2.81 -12.05 2.40
N PHE A 124 3.64 -11.24 1.75
CA PHE A 124 3.82 -9.84 2.09
C PHE A 124 2.50 -9.05 2.05
N LEU A 125 1.73 -9.19 0.97
CA LEU A 125 0.42 -8.56 0.88
C LEU A 125 -0.57 -9.07 1.94
N ARG A 126 -0.53 -10.38 2.21
CA ARG A 126 -1.37 -11.00 3.25
C ARG A 126 -1.03 -10.47 4.64
N GLN A 127 0.26 -10.30 4.94
CA GLN A 127 0.71 -9.77 6.22
C GLN A 127 0.25 -8.33 6.45
N ILE A 128 0.29 -7.49 5.43
CA ILE A 128 -0.17 -6.10 5.55
C ILE A 128 -1.70 -6.05 5.71
N PHE A 129 -2.44 -6.74 4.83
CA PHE A 129 -3.87 -6.44 4.66
C PHE A 129 -4.82 -7.41 5.37
N LYS A 130 -4.34 -8.56 5.80
CA LYS A 130 -5.22 -9.59 6.35
C LYS A 130 -4.75 -10.18 7.68
N ALA A 131 -3.45 -10.30 7.91
CA ALA A 131 -2.95 -10.91 9.12
C ALA A 131 -3.11 -9.98 10.33
N GLU A 132 -3.72 -10.48 11.38
CA GLU A 132 -3.78 -9.79 12.66
C GLU A 132 -2.45 -9.94 13.43
N PRO A 133 -1.96 -8.90 14.11
CA PRO A 133 -2.62 -7.59 14.28
C PRO A 133 -2.28 -6.54 13.21
N ASN A 134 -1.47 -6.86 12.19
CA ASN A 134 -0.95 -5.89 11.22
C ASN A 134 -2.06 -5.16 10.44
N SER A 135 -3.13 -5.88 10.10
CA SER A 135 -4.27 -5.31 9.36
C SER A 135 -4.96 -4.16 10.11
N GLN A 136 -4.81 -4.09 11.44
CA GLN A 136 -5.34 -2.98 12.24
C GLN A 136 -4.61 -1.66 11.98
N ALA A 137 -3.36 -1.71 11.50
CA ALA A 137 -2.59 -0.53 11.11
C ALA A 137 -3.04 0.06 9.75
N VAL A 138 -3.91 -0.65 9.01
CA VAL A 138 -4.36 -0.24 7.68
C VAL A 138 -5.78 0.29 7.77
N MET A 139 -5.97 1.55 7.40
CA MET A 139 -7.28 2.20 7.32
C MET A 139 -7.98 1.92 6.00
N LEU A 140 -7.22 2.05 4.90
CA LEU A 140 -7.70 1.89 3.53
C LEU A 140 -6.58 1.35 2.66
N ALA A 141 -6.91 0.51 1.70
CA ALA A 141 -6.00 0.14 0.63
C ALA A 141 -6.66 0.34 -0.74
N TYR A 142 -5.96 1.02 -1.64
CA TYR A 142 -6.34 1.21 -3.04
C TYR A 142 -5.27 0.58 -3.92
N ILE A 143 -5.67 -0.42 -4.69
CA ILE A 143 -4.76 -1.23 -5.50
C ILE A 143 -5.19 -1.13 -6.96
N THR A 144 -4.26 -0.81 -7.84
CA THR A 144 -4.46 -0.79 -9.29
C THR A 144 -3.58 -1.82 -9.98
N GLY A 145 -4.05 -2.33 -11.11
CA GLY A 145 -3.33 -3.29 -11.95
C GLY A 145 -4.17 -3.77 -13.12
N ILE A 146 -3.56 -4.57 -13.98
CA ILE A 146 -4.20 -5.10 -15.18
C ILE A 146 -4.87 -6.45 -14.90
N LEU A 147 -4.28 -7.25 -14.01
CA LEU A 147 -4.76 -8.60 -13.74
C LEU A 147 -5.70 -8.63 -12.54
N PRO A 148 -6.79 -9.40 -12.62
CA PRO A 148 -7.70 -9.55 -11.49
C PRO A 148 -7.02 -10.31 -10.34
N ILE A 149 -7.34 -9.91 -9.11
CA ILE A 149 -6.81 -10.53 -7.88
C ILE A 149 -7.04 -12.05 -7.85
N LYS A 150 -8.15 -12.52 -8.40
CA LYS A 150 -8.54 -13.94 -8.41
C LYS A 150 -7.65 -14.86 -9.27
N LYS A 151 -6.83 -14.31 -10.15
CA LYS A 151 -6.12 -15.11 -11.17
C LYS A 151 -4.96 -15.94 -10.60
N TYR A 152 -4.31 -15.51 -9.53
CA TYR A 152 -3.04 -16.09 -9.06
C TYR A 152 -3.14 -16.81 -7.71
N LYS A 153 -4.27 -17.45 -7.39
CA LYS A 153 -4.49 -18.07 -6.06
C LYS A 153 -4.39 -17.08 -4.90
N THR A 154 -4.45 -15.79 -5.19
CA THR A 154 -4.43 -14.70 -4.21
C THR A 154 -5.79 -14.49 -3.54
N GLU A 155 -6.82 -15.21 -3.97
CA GLU A 155 -8.17 -15.13 -3.40
C GLU A 155 -8.18 -15.28 -1.87
N SER A 156 -7.41 -16.23 -1.33
CA SER A 156 -7.34 -16.43 0.12
C SER A 156 -6.55 -15.33 0.83
N ALA A 157 -5.60 -14.70 0.17
CA ALA A 157 -4.76 -13.65 0.74
C ALA A 157 -5.41 -12.26 0.72
N LEU A 158 -6.22 -11.99 -0.32
CA LEU A 158 -6.80 -10.67 -0.59
C LEU A 158 -8.33 -10.70 -0.74
N ASN A 159 -9.02 -11.63 -0.10
CA ASN A 159 -10.49 -11.77 -0.19
C ASN A 159 -11.28 -10.64 0.51
N ASN A 160 -10.60 -9.78 1.25
CA ASN A 160 -11.16 -8.57 1.86
C ASN A 160 -11.23 -7.38 0.90
N PHE A 161 -10.64 -7.50 -0.31
CA PHE A 161 -10.72 -6.45 -1.33
C PHE A 161 -12.00 -6.57 -2.15
N LYS A 162 -12.58 -5.42 -2.48
CA LYS A 162 -13.65 -5.30 -3.47
C LYS A 162 -13.04 -4.90 -4.81
N GLU A 163 -13.24 -5.77 -5.81
CA GLU A 163 -12.69 -5.56 -7.14
C GLU A 163 -13.69 -4.81 -8.05
N TYR A 164 -13.18 -3.83 -8.77
CA TYR A 164 -13.88 -3.09 -9.81
C TYR A 164 -13.12 -3.20 -11.12
N THR A 165 -13.83 -3.38 -12.22
CA THR A 165 -13.23 -3.47 -13.57
C THR A 165 -14.02 -2.59 -14.54
N MET A 166 -13.45 -2.31 -15.71
CA MET A 166 -14.16 -1.59 -16.77
C MET A 166 -15.43 -2.32 -17.25
N LEU A 167 -15.46 -3.65 -17.14
CA LEU A 167 -16.63 -4.47 -17.49
C LEU A 167 -17.63 -4.59 -16.34
N ASN A 168 -17.19 -4.38 -15.11
CA ASN A 168 -18.03 -4.42 -13.92
C ASN A 168 -17.63 -3.30 -12.95
N PRO A 169 -17.95 -2.04 -13.29
CA PRO A 169 -17.58 -0.89 -12.48
C PRO A 169 -18.38 -0.75 -11.18
N GLY A 170 -19.48 -1.49 -11.02
CA GLY A 170 -20.30 -1.46 -9.81
C GLY A 170 -20.79 -0.03 -9.50
N VAL A 171 -20.57 0.41 -8.27
CA VAL A 171 -20.94 1.76 -7.82
C VAL A 171 -20.12 2.87 -8.50
N LEU A 172 -19.02 2.53 -9.14
CA LEU A 172 -18.17 3.49 -9.86
C LEU A 172 -18.69 3.80 -11.26
N SER A 173 -19.73 3.09 -11.76
CA SER A 173 -20.31 3.30 -13.10
C SER A 173 -20.79 4.72 -13.38
N GLN A 174 -21.07 5.49 -12.34
CA GLN A 174 -21.46 6.90 -12.46
C GLN A 174 -20.27 7.85 -12.74
N TYR A 175 -19.05 7.36 -12.67
CA TYR A 175 -17.83 8.15 -12.84
C TYR A 175 -17.05 7.77 -14.12
N PHE A 176 -17.45 6.69 -14.80
CA PHE A 176 -16.81 6.18 -16.03
C PHE A 176 -17.81 6.07 -17.18
#